data_691c265ecfa7e2c625e0395560d25bab
#
_entry.id   691c265ecfa7e2c625e0395560d25bab
#
_cell.length_a   1.000
_cell.length_b   1.000
_cell.length_c   1.000
_cell.angle_alpha   90.00
_cell.angle_beta   90.00
_cell.angle_gamma   90.00
#
_symmetry.space_group_name_H-M   'P 1'
#
loop_
_entity.id
_entity.type
_entity.pdbx_description
1 polymer ?
#
loop_
_entity_poly.entity_id
_entity_poly.type
_entity_poly.pdbx_seq_one_letter_code
_entity_poly.pdbx_strand_id
1 'polypeptide(L)'
;IDEVSMLRADLLDAIDWTLRNVRGIHQPFGNVQVLFIGDLLQLPPVAKQEEWQVLRQYYSGIFFFHAKVLQEIQPIYIELSTIYRQQDQQFIQLLNHLRNNQITAEERSILNQYVKPDFDATKEEGYITLSTHNAKATSSISKRLKP
;
A
#
# COMPACT_ATOMS: atom_id res chain seq x y z
N ILE A 1 -5.18 5.33 11.00
CA ILE A 1 -4.01 5.14 10.11
C ILE A 1 -4.53 4.54 8.83
N ASP A 2 -4.46 5.32 7.75
CA ASP A 2 -4.85 4.88 6.41
C ASP A 2 -3.65 4.30 5.67
N GLU A 3 -3.90 3.47 4.62
CA GLU A 3 -2.86 2.78 3.85
C GLU A 3 -1.86 2.01 4.72
N VAL A 4 -2.37 1.31 5.72
CA VAL A 4 -1.54 0.64 6.74
C VAL A 4 -0.63 -0.45 6.16
N SER A 5 -0.94 -0.99 4.97
CA SER A 5 -0.06 -1.92 4.27
C SER A 5 1.34 -1.37 4.00
N MET A 6 1.46 -0.04 3.85
CA MET A 6 2.72 0.65 3.60
C MET A 6 3.44 1.09 4.88
N LEU A 7 2.84 0.89 6.05
CA LEU A 7 3.41 1.27 7.34
C LEU A 7 4.41 0.22 7.81
N ARG A 8 5.61 0.68 8.18
CA ARG A 8 6.65 -0.19 8.76
C ARG A 8 6.39 -0.46 10.25
N ALA A 9 6.83 -1.61 10.72
CA ALA A 9 6.71 -2.02 12.12
C ALA A 9 7.36 -1.03 13.10
N ASP A 10 8.56 -0.56 12.80
CA ASP A 10 9.29 0.41 13.63
C ASP A 10 8.59 1.77 13.71
N LEU A 11 7.95 2.19 12.64
CA LEU A 11 7.18 3.44 12.63
C LEU A 11 5.89 3.32 13.46
N LEU A 12 5.24 2.15 13.45
CA LEU A 12 4.07 1.93 14.31
C LEU A 12 4.46 1.94 15.79
N ASP A 13 5.57 1.30 16.16
CA ASP A 13 6.09 1.36 17.53
C ASP A 13 6.51 2.79 17.93
N ALA A 14 7.05 3.58 16.99
CA ALA A 14 7.35 4.99 17.25
C ALA A 14 6.09 5.83 17.48
N ILE A 15 4.99 5.55 16.76
CA ILE A 15 3.69 6.17 17.00
C ILE A 15 3.17 5.79 18.39
N ASP A 16 3.22 4.52 18.75
CA ASP A 16 2.82 4.03 20.08
C ASP A 16 3.62 4.73 21.18
N TRP A 17 4.95 4.70 21.08
CA TRP A 17 5.84 5.35 22.05
C TRP A 17 5.53 6.84 22.21
N THR A 18 5.32 7.54 21.10
CA THR A 18 5.00 8.96 21.10
C THR A 18 3.68 9.22 21.84
N LEU A 19 2.64 8.45 21.53
CA LEU A 19 1.33 8.59 22.18
C LEU A 19 1.40 8.30 23.67
N ARG A 20 2.11 7.25 24.11
CA ARG A 20 2.33 6.95 25.53
C ARG A 20 3.00 8.12 26.26
N ASN A 21 4.04 8.69 25.67
CA ASN A 21 4.79 9.80 26.29
C ASN A 21 3.97 11.09 26.34
N VAL A 22 3.35 11.50 25.24
CA VAL A 22 2.57 12.75 25.19
C VAL A 22 1.37 12.71 26.13
N ARG A 23 0.75 11.55 26.31
CA ARG A 23 -0.41 11.38 27.18
C ARG A 23 -0.06 11.03 28.64
N GLY A 24 1.19 10.65 28.90
CA GLY A 24 1.61 10.15 30.22
C GLY A 24 0.94 8.83 30.61
N ILE A 25 0.52 8.02 29.62
CA ILE A 25 -0.23 6.76 29.82
C ILE A 25 0.59 5.63 29.21
N HIS A 26 0.97 4.64 30.04
CA HIS A 26 1.83 3.52 29.61
C HIS A 26 1.10 2.40 28.84
N GLN A 27 -0.22 2.49 28.72
CA GLN A 27 -0.98 1.53 27.93
C GLN A 27 -0.70 1.70 26.42
N PRO A 28 -0.90 0.65 25.61
CA PRO A 28 -0.72 0.72 24.16
C PRO A 28 -1.42 1.94 23.54
N PHE A 29 -0.70 2.64 22.68
CA PHE A 29 -1.10 3.89 22.04
C PHE A 29 -1.53 4.99 23.03
N GLY A 30 -1.04 4.97 24.28
CA GLY A 30 -1.47 5.93 25.29
C GLY A 30 -2.98 5.85 25.56
N ASN A 31 -3.58 4.67 25.47
CA ASN A 31 -5.01 4.41 25.58
C ASN A 31 -5.86 5.16 24.52
N VAL A 32 -5.31 5.38 23.34
CA VAL A 32 -6.04 5.92 22.18
C VAL A 32 -6.58 4.76 21.36
N GLN A 33 -7.84 4.84 20.98
CA GLN A 33 -8.40 3.90 20.01
C GLN A 33 -7.77 4.16 18.62
N VAL A 34 -7.14 3.14 18.04
CA VAL A 34 -6.48 3.23 16.73
C VAL A 34 -7.24 2.38 15.72
N LEU A 35 -7.63 2.99 14.62
CA LEU A 35 -8.22 2.31 13.47
C LEU A 35 -7.14 2.18 12.39
N PHE A 36 -6.91 0.95 11.94
CA PHE A 36 -6.05 0.61 10.82
C PHE A 36 -6.91 0.36 9.58
N ILE A 37 -6.63 1.06 8.48
CA ILE A 37 -7.36 0.90 7.21
C ILE A 37 -6.33 0.60 6.13
N GLY A 38 -6.57 -0.41 5.31
CA GLY A 38 -5.67 -0.73 4.20
C GLY A 38 -5.93 -2.11 3.61
N ASP A 39 -5.12 -2.47 2.65
CA ASP A 39 -5.18 -3.75 1.95
C ASP A 39 -3.77 -4.35 1.87
N LEU A 40 -3.54 -5.47 2.57
CA LEU A 40 -2.23 -6.13 2.65
C LEU A 40 -1.74 -6.71 1.31
N LEU A 41 -2.60 -6.83 0.32
CA LEU A 41 -2.25 -7.27 -1.03
C LEU A 41 -1.88 -6.11 -1.97
N GLN A 42 -1.96 -4.85 -1.47
CA GLN A 42 -1.47 -3.66 -2.17
C GLN A 42 0.02 -3.43 -1.87
N LEU A 43 0.49 -2.18 -2.00
CA LEU A 43 1.91 -1.87 -1.88
C LEU A 43 2.45 -2.18 -0.47
N PRO A 44 3.58 -2.92 -0.38
CA PRO A 44 4.23 -3.20 0.90
C PRO A 44 5.01 -1.99 1.41
N PRO A 45 5.44 -2.02 2.69
CA PRO A 45 6.35 -1.03 3.22
C PRO A 45 7.70 -1.06 2.48
N VAL A 46 8.35 0.09 2.37
CA VAL A 46 9.66 0.21 1.74
C VAL A 46 10.71 0.53 2.81
N ALA A 47 11.79 -0.23 2.83
CA ALA A 47 13.00 0.09 3.58
C ALA A 47 14.22 -0.08 2.68
N LYS A 48 15.22 0.76 2.87
CA LYS A 48 16.53 0.57 2.23
C LYS A 48 17.20 -0.66 2.83
N GLN A 49 18.08 -1.29 2.07
CA GLN A 49 18.78 -2.49 2.52
C GLN A 49 19.56 -2.25 3.83
N GLU A 50 20.19 -1.09 3.96
CA GLU A 50 20.94 -0.69 5.15
C GLU A 50 20.03 -0.54 6.38
N GLU A 51 18.86 0.08 6.21
CA GLU A 51 17.85 0.21 7.27
C GLU A 51 17.35 -1.17 7.71
N TRP A 52 17.06 -2.05 6.75
CA TRP A 52 16.59 -3.39 7.06
C TRP A 52 17.63 -4.23 7.79
N GLN A 53 18.91 -4.09 7.49
CA GLN A 53 19.98 -4.77 8.24
C GLN A 53 19.96 -4.44 9.72
N VAL A 54 19.58 -3.23 10.11
CA VAL A 54 19.42 -2.83 11.50
C VAL A 54 18.09 -3.33 12.06
N LEU A 55 16.99 -3.08 11.36
CA LEU A 55 15.64 -3.38 11.83
C LEU A 55 15.38 -4.87 12.05
N ARG A 56 15.94 -5.75 11.22
CA ARG A 56 15.78 -7.20 11.35
C ARG A 56 16.34 -7.80 12.65
N GLN A 57 17.13 -7.03 13.40
CA GLN A 57 17.61 -7.43 14.72
C GLN A 57 16.52 -7.28 15.78
N TYR A 58 15.51 -6.46 15.53
CA TYR A 58 14.45 -6.09 16.45
C TYR A 58 13.05 -6.55 16.00
N TYR A 59 12.87 -6.79 14.70
CA TYR A 59 11.59 -7.11 14.06
C TYR A 59 11.71 -8.34 13.17
N SER A 60 10.75 -9.25 13.26
CA SER A 60 10.68 -10.46 12.43
C SER A 60 10.26 -10.15 10.97
N GLY A 61 9.72 -8.99 10.71
CA GLY A 61 9.33 -8.51 9.39
C GLY A 61 9.11 -7.01 9.35
N ILE A 62 8.98 -6.47 8.13
CA ILE A 62 8.90 -5.03 7.92
C ILE A 62 7.48 -4.47 8.09
N PHE A 63 6.45 -5.30 7.90
CA PHE A 63 5.05 -4.87 7.94
C PHE A 63 4.61 -4.44 9.33
N PHE A 64 3.64 -3.55 9.41
CA PHE A 64 3.10 -3.00 10.66
C PHE A 64 2.71 -4.08 11.67
N PHE A 65 2.20 -5.22 11.21
CA PHE A 65 1.76 -6.30 12.11
C PHE A 65 2.93 -7.04 12.80
N HIS A 66 4.19 -6.73 12.46
CA HIS A 66 5.38 -7.15 13.20
C HIS A 66 5.79 -6.16 14.29
N ALA A 67 5.05 -5.05 14.46
CA ALA A 67 5.30 -4.09 15.53
C ALA A 67 5.11 -4.74 16.91
N LYS A 68 5.93 -4.34 17.88
CA LYS A 68 5.90 -4.90 19.24
C LYS A 68 4.61 -4.53 19.97
N VAL A 69 4.09 -3.34 19.75
CA VAL A 69 2.82 -2.90 20.35
C VAL A 69 1.66 -3.83 20.00
N LEU A 70 1.65 -4.42 18.79
CA LEU A 70 0.60 -5.37 18.37
C LEU A 70 0.76 -6.75 18.99
N GLN A 71 1.88 -7.04 19.68
CA GLN A 71 2.02 -8.23 20.53
C GLN A 71 1.37 -8.03 21.90
N GLU A 72 1.19 -6.77 22.34
CA GLU A 72 0.52 -6.42 23.60
C GLU A 72 -1.01 -6.37 23.44
N ILE A 73 -1.51 -6.20 22.23
CA ILE A 73 -2.95 -6.07 21.93
C ILE A 73 -3.34 -6.99 20.78
N GLN A 74 -4.60 -7.41 20.75
CA GLN A 74 -5.18 -8.12 19.61
C GLN A 74 -6.16 -7.19 18.88
N PRO A 75 -5.82 -6.68 17.68
CA PRO A 75 -6.74 -5.89 16.89
C PRO A 75 -7.98 -6.69 16.49
N ILE A 76 -9.13 -6.05 16.48
CA ILE A 76 -10.34 -6.61 15.88
C ILE A 76 -10.20 -6.49 14.39
N TYR A 77 -10.30 -7.60 13.68
CA TYR A 77 -10.23 -7.65 12.21
C TYR A 77 -11.62 -7.61 11.60
N ILE A 78 -11.83 -6.68 10.68
CA ILE A 78 -13.06 -6.54 9.89
C ILE A 78 -12.69 -6.51 8.43
N GLU A 79 -13.18 -7.47 7.65
CA GLU A 79 -12.99 -7.53 6.21
C GLU A 79 -14.19 -6.90 5.49
N LEU A 80 -13.90 -5.94 4.60
CA LEU A 80 -14.90 -5.33 3.73
C LEU A 80 -14.98 -6.12 2.42
N SER A 81 -16.11 -6.76 2.15
CA SER A 81 -16.30 -7.62 0.98
C SER A 81 -17.04 -6.95 -0.17
N THR A 82 -17.75 -5.84 0.08
CA THR A 82 -18.57 -5.17 -0.94
C THR A 82 -17.79 -4.09 -1.67
N ILE A 83 -17.75 -4.19 -3.00
CA ILE A 83 -17.07 -3.25 -3.88
C ILE A 83 -18.09 -2.21 -4.38
N TYR A 84 -17.87 -0.93 -4.06
CA TYR A 84 -18.72 0.19 -4.50
C TYR A 84 -18.05 1.05 -5.57
N ARG A 85 -16.74 0.97 -5.75
CA ARG A 85 -15.96 1.82 -6.66
C ARG A 85 -16.18 1.51 -8.13
N GLN A 86 -16.46 0.25 -8.45
CA GLN A 86 -16.58 -0.26 -9.81
C GLN A 86 -17.91 -1.01 -9.97
N GLN A 87 -18.56 -0.82 -11.12
CA GLN A 87 -19.84 -1.47 -11.44
C GLN A 87 -19.69 -2.55 -12.53
N ASP A 88 -18.61 -2.54 -13.30
CA ASP A 88 -18.33 -3.56 -14.31
C ASP A 88 -17.95 -4.88 -13.64
N GLN A 89 -18.87 -5.84 -13.68
CA GLN A 89 -18.71 -7.14 -13.03
C GLN A 89 -17.56 -7.96 -13.63
N GLN A 90 -17.33 -7.86 -14.94
CA GLN A 90 -16.23 -8.57 -15.60
C GLN A 90 -14.87 -8.02 -15.15
N PHE A 91 -14.77 -6.69 -15.05
CA PHE A 91 -13.56 -6.05 -14.56
C PHE A 91 -13.32 -6.32 -13.08
N ILE A 92 -14.36 -6.31 -12.24
CA ILE A 92 -14.28 -6.68 -10.81
C ILE A 92 -13.75 -8.12 -10.67
N GLN A 93 -14.29 -9.07 -11.45
CA GLN A 93 -13.85 -10.47 -11.41
C GLN A 93 -12.38 -10.59 -11.82
N LEU A 94 -11.97 -9.94 -12.90
CA LEU A 94 -10.59 -9.92 -13.36
C LEU A 94 -9.63 -9.38 -12.29
N LEU A 95 -9.99 -8.27 -11.63
CA LEU A 95 -9.18 -7.70 -10.55
C LEU A 95 -9.09 -8.64 -9.34
N ASN A 96 -10.17 -9.32 -8.97
CA ASN A 96 -10.17 -10.32 -7.90
C ASN A 96 -9.29 -11.54 -8.23
N HIS A 97 -9.34 -12.02 -9.48
CA HIS A 97 -8.47 -13.10 -9.92
C HIS A 97 -7.00 -12.67 -9.95
N LEU A 98 -6.72 -11.44 -10.38
CA LEU A 98 -5.37 -10.88 -10.32
C LEU A 98 -4.86 -10.78 -8.87
N ARG A 99 -5.69 -10.27 -7.95
CA ARG A 99 -5.40 -10.15 -6.53
C ARG A 99 -5.06 -11.50 -5.89
N ASN A 100 -5.81 -12.54 -6.25
CA ASN A 100 -5.65 -13.88 -5.70
C ASN A 100 -4.63 -14.74 -6.47
N ASN A 101 -3.93 -14.17 -7.46
CA ASN A 101 -3.02 -14.87 -8.37
C ASN A 101 -3.70 -16.05 -9.11
N GLN A 102 -4.95 -15.84 -9.53
CA GLN A 102 -5.81 -16.82 -10.20
C GLN A 102 -6.22 -16.37 -11.60
N ILE A 103 -5.45 -15.45 -12.21
CA ILE A 103 -5.75 -14.92 -13.54
C ILE A 103 -5.74 -16.01 -14.61
N THR A 104 -6.81 -16.07 -15.40
CA THR A 104 -6.94 -17.03 -16.50
C THR A 104 -6.23 -16.58 -17.76
N ALA A 105 -6.08 -17.47 -18.75
CA ALA A 105 -5.49 -17.12 -20.05
C ALA A 105 -6.36 -16.13 -20.81
N GLU A 106 -7.68 -16.26 -20.72
CA GLU A 106 -8.67 -15.36 -21.33
C GLU A 106 -8.57 -13.95 -20.73
N GLU A 107 -8.52 -13.85 -19.40
CA GLU A 107 -8.39 -12.57 -18.70
C GLU A 107 -7.06 -11.88 -19.00
N ARG A 108 -5.98 -12.67 -19.11
CA ARG A 108 -4.68 -12.15 -19.55
C ARG A 108 -4.75 -11.62 -20.97
N SER A 109 -5.49 -12.29 -21.87
CA SER A 109 -5.71 -11.83 -23.23
C SER A 109 -6.48 -10.50 -23.26
N ILE A 110 -7.49 -10.34 -22.39
CA ILE A 110 -8.22 -9.08 -22.24
C ILE A 110 -7.27 -7.95 -21.81
N LEU A 111 -6.44 -8.17 -20.79
CA LEU A 111 -5.46 -7.16 -20.35
C LEU A 111 -4.47 -6.79 -21.46
N ASN A 112 -4.00 -7.77 -22.23
CA ASN A 112 -3.05 -7.54 -23.31
C ASN A 112 -3.61 -6.67 -24.45
N GLN A 113 -4.93 -6.61 -24.63
CA GLN A 113 -5.56 -5.72 -25.63
C GLN A 113 -5.36 -4.23 -25.28
N TYR A 114 -5.16 -3.91 -24.00
CA TYR A 114 -4.89 -2.54 -23.52
C TYR A 114 -3.41 -2.15 -23.54
N VAL A 115 -2.51 -3.09 -23.88
CA VAL A 115 -1.08 -2.80 -24.03
C VAL A 115 -0.87 -2.02 -25.33
N LYS A 116 -0.42 -0.79 -25.22
CA LYS A 116 -0.12 0.11 -26.33
C LYS A 116 1.33 0.57 -26.22
N PRO A 117 2.32 -0.13 -26.82
CA PRO A 117 3.74 0.18 -26.66
C PRO A 117 4.11 1.60 -27.10
N ASP A 118 3.42 2.10 -28.15
CA ASP A 118 3.68 3.43 -28.73
C ASP A 118 2.78 4.54 -28.16
N PHE A 119 2.10 4.26 -27.03
CA PHE A 119 1.21 5.24 -26.41
C PHE A 119 1.99 6.43 -25.85
N ASP A 120 1.68 7.62 -26.34
CA ASP A 120 2.27 8.87 -25.86
C ASP A 120 1.25 9.67 -25.04
N ALA A 121 1.32 9.53 -23.72
CA ALA A 121 0.44 10.22 -22.79
C ALA A 121 0.54 11.77 -22.86
N THR A 122 1.55 12.33 -23.54
CA THR A 122 1.64 13.79 -23.72
C THR A 122 0.70 14.32 -24.79
N LYS A 123 0.26 13.46 -25.70
CA LYS A 123 -0.61 13.79 -26.84
C LYS A 123 -2.09 13.48 -26.58
N GLU A 124 -2.38 12.78 -25.50
CA GLU A 124 -3.71 12.31 -25.15
C GLU A 124 -4.20 13.02 -23.87
N GLU A 125 -5.38 13.61 -23.93
CA GLU A 125 -6.02 14.22 -22.75
C GLU A 125 -6.75 13.16 -21.89
N GLY A 126 -6.86 13.41 -20.59
CA GLY A 126 -7.64 12.57 -19.67
C GLY A 126 -6.88 11.35 -19.13
N TYR A 127 -5.60 11.15 -19.46
CA TYR A 127 -4.78 10.05 -18.95
C TYR A 127 -3.87 10.48 -17.80
N ILE A 128 -3.80 9.62 -16.78
CA ILE A 128 -2.85 9.73 -15.67
C ILE A 128 -1.78 8.65 -15.85
N THR A 129 -0.51 9.05 -15.83
CA THR A 129 0.60 8.12 -15.91
C THR A 129 1.02 7.68 -14.50
N LEU A 130 0.93 6.39 -14.20
CA LEU A 130 1.46 5.80 -12.98
C LEU A 130 2.86 5.25 -13.24
N SER A 131 3.77 5.47 -12.30
CA SER A 131 5.14 4.97 -12.37
C SER A 131 5.57 4.35 -11.06
N THR A 132 6.37 3.29 -11.13
CA THR A 132 6.95 2.62 -9.97
C THR A 132 8.16 3.38 -9.37
N HIS A 133 8.70 4.39 -10.08
CA HIS A 133 9.89 5.13 -9.66
C HIS A 133 9.70 6.64 -9.83
N ASN A 134 10.06 7.40 -8.81
CA ASN A 134 9.97 8.86 -8.80
C ASN A 134 10.76 9.52 -9.95
N ALA A 135 11.92 8.98 -10.32
CA ALA A 135 12.71 9.50 -11.44
C ALA A 135 11.95 9.46 -12.77
N LYS A 136 11.18 8.39 -13.02
CA LYS A 136 10.34 8.28 -14.22
C LYS A 136 9.15 9.24 -14.16
N ALA A 137 8.52 9.39 -13.00
CA ALA A 137 7.42 10.34 -12.80
C ALA A 137 7.90 11.77 -13.07
N THR A 138 9.03 12.19 -12.49
CA THR A 138 9.62 13.52 -12.71
C THR A 138 9.96 13.76 -14.18
N SER A 139 10.53 12.78 -14.88
CA SER A 139 10.82 12.87 -16.32
C SER A 139 9.55 13.07 -17.15
N SER A 140 8.46 12.39 -16.82
CA SER A 140 7.16 12.52 -17.50
C SER A 140 6.55 13.91 -17.29
N ILE A 141 6.60 14.45 -16.06
CA ILE A 141 6.14 15.79 -15.73
C ILE A 141 6.95 16.85 -16.47
N SER A 142 8.28 16.72 -16.48
CA SER A 142 9.17 17.66 -17.16
C SER A 142 8.94 17.72 -18.68
N LYS A 143 8.52 16.61 -19.30
CA LYS A 143 8.15 16.58 -20.71
C LYS A 143 6.84 17.32 -21.01
N ARG A 144 5.86 17.28 -20.07
CA ARG A 144 4.57 17.98 -20.21
C ARG A 144 4.65 19.48 -19.95
N LEU A 145 5.64 19.92 -19.17
CA LEU A 145 5.83 21.34 -18.79
C LEU A 145 6.76 22.11 -19.72
N LYS A 146 7.31 21.47 -20.76
CA LYS A 146 8.05 22.18 -21.80
C LYS A 146 7.05 22.82 -22.75
N PRO A 147 7.16 24.17 -22.98
CA PRO A 147 6.33 24.89 -23.92
C PRO A 147 6.54 24.42 -25.35
#